data_bf7165df2d898a91a70ddd23eec1e367
#
_entry.id   bf7165df2d898a91a70ddd23eec1e367
#
_cell.length_a   1.000
_cell.length_b   1.000
_cell.length_c   1.000
_cell.angle_alpha   90.00
_cell.angle_beta   90.00
_cell.angle_gamma   90.00
#
_symmetry.space_group_name_H-M   'P 1'
#
loop_
_entity.id
_entity.type
_entity.pdbx_description
1 polymer ?
#
loop_
_entity_poly.entity_id
_entity_poly.type
_entity_poly.pdbx_seq_one_letter_code
_entity_poly.pdbx_strand_id
1 'polypeptide(L)'
;MRKGVATLLCLLLVSIMLSGCVERWTGMDEEREPGTQNVYRATDSDATTTDGANDTLFSIKWNEAYDDLYWGYVVMKLEVGDTVYDCSITGGDCFITQDGDDETLWQTNEFLIIMENDVNFVGGSGAIVNLHISYRGTQIAGSDSVYVQ
;
A
#
# COMPACT_ATOMS: atom_id res chain seq x y z
N MET A 1 -17.57 -61.53 -24.59
CA MET A 1 -17.24 -61.06 -23.22
C MET A 1 -15.85 -60.41 -23.01
N ARG A 2 -14.90 -60.50 -23.95
CA ARG A 2 -13.54 -59.90 -23.76
C ARG A 2 -13.41 -58.42 -24.14
N LYS A 3 -14.33 -57.87 -24.94
CA LYS A 3 -14.25 -56.47 -25.40
C LYS A 3 -14.77 -55.45 -24.38
N GLY A 4 -15.68 -55.85 -23.47
CA GLY A 4 -16.22 -54.94 -22.45
C GLY A 4 -15.27 -54.67 -21.27
N VAL A 5 -14.43 -55.66 -20.95
CA VAL A 5 -13.48 -55.53 -19.83
C VAL A 5 -12.33 -54.58 -20.17
N ALA A 6 -11.87 -54.56 -21.43
CA ALA A 6 -10.82 -53.65 -21.86
C ALA A 6 -11.27 -52.19 -21.87
N THR A 7 -12.51 -51.91 -22.26
CA THR A 7 -13.09 -50.58 -22.27
C THR A 7 -13.29 -50.03 -20.84
N LEU A 8 -13.73 -50.90 -19.93
CA LEU A 8 -13.88 -50.52 -18.52
C LEU A 8 -12.54 -50.20 -17.84
N LEU A 9 -11.51 -50.98 -18.18
CA LEU A 9 -10.14 -50.76 -17.66
C LEU A 9 -9.53 -49.45 -18.15
N CYS A 10 -9.73 -49.09 -19.43
CA CYS A 10 -9.28 -47.81 -19.97
C CYS A 10 -9.98 -46.60 -19.33
N LEU A 11 -11.30 -46.71 -19.08
CA LEU A 11 -12.04 -45.65 -18.38
C LEU A 11 -11.59 -45.44 -16.94
N LEU A 12 -11.25 -46.53 -16.22
CA LEU A 12 -10.69 -46.44 -14.87
C LEU A 12 -9.29 -45.80 -14.84
N LEU A 13 -8.43 -46.13 -15.81
CA LEU A 13 -7.09 -45.54 -15.91
C LEU A 13 -7.12 -44.07 -16.28
N VAL A 14 -8.04 -43.62 -17.11
CA VAL A 14 -8.24 -42.19 -17.44
C VAL A 14 -8.73 -41.41 -16.21
N SER A 15 -9.59 -42.00 -15.38
CA SER A 15 -10.10 -41.36 -14.16
C SER A 15 -9.01 -41.16 -13.10
N ILE A 16 -8.02 -42.04 -13.03
CA ILE A 16 -6.89 -41.94 -12.08
C ILE A 16 -5.88 -40.87 -12.53
N MET A 17 -5.75 -40.66 -13.86
CA MET A 17 -4.86 -39.62 -14.38
C MET A 17 -5.42 -38.21 -14.21
N LEU A 18 -6.73 -38.05 -14.13
CA LEU A 18 -7.40 -36.77 -13.93
C LEU A 18 -7.41 -36.33 -12.44
N SER A 19 -7.36 -37.26 -11.50
CA SER A 19 -7.34 -36.95 -10.08
C SER A 19 -5.94 -36.53 -9.56
N GLY A 20 -4.88 -36.89 -10.28
CA GLY A 20 -3.48 -36.51 -9.90
C GLY A 20 -3.07 -35.10 -10.28
N CYS A 21 -3.86 -34.37 -11.06
CA CYS A 21 -3.52 -33.01 -11.48
C CYS A 21 -4.12 -31.91 -10.58
N VAL A 22 -5.05 -32.24 -9.69
CA VAL A 22 -5.74 -31.22 -8.88
C VAL A 22 -4.96 -30.90 -7.60
N GLU A 23 -4.23 -31.85 -7.03
CA GLU A 23 -3.47 -31.61 -5.80
C GLU A 23 -2.18 -30.81 -6.00
N ARG A 24 -1.72 -30.62 -7.24
CA ARG A 24 -0.50 -29.84 -7.52
C ARG A 24 -0.76 -28.35 -7.70
N TRP A 25 -2.02 -27.95 -7.72
CA TRP A 25 -2.42 -26.53 -7.88
C TRP A 25 -2.74 -25.84 -6.56
N THR A 26 -2.87 -26.57 -5.45
CA THR A 26 -3.10 -25.98 -4.12
C THR A 26 -1.82 -25.65 -3.37
N GLY A 27 -0.67 -25.88 -3.99
CA GLY A 27 0.65 -25.52 -3.45
C GLY A 27 1.38 -24.47 -4.30
N MET A 28 0.70 -23.70 -5.13
CA MET A 28 1.19 -22.40 -5.53
C MET A 28 1.05 -21.54 -4.29
N ASP A 29 2.18 -21.25 -3.65
CA ASP A 29 2.29 -20.09 -2.81
C ASP A 29 1.60 -18.98 -3.59
N GLU A 30 0.50 -18.43 -3.06
CA GLU A 30 -0.06 -17.19 -3.58
C GLU A 30 1.12 -16.24 -3.60
N GLU A 31 1.61 -15.89 -4.79
CA GLU A 31 2.71 -14.96 -4.96
C GLU A 31 2.21 -13.67 -4.33
N ARG A 32 2.67 -13.47 -3.12
CA ARG A 32 2.19 -12.40 -2.25
C ARG A 32 2.48 -11.07 -2.93
N GLU A 33 1.45 -10.27 -3.13
CA GLU A 33 1.59 -8.94 -3.70
C GLU A 33 2.60 -8.12 -2.88
N PRO A 34 3.68 -7.60 -3.49
CA PRO A 34 4.64 -6.78 -2.78
C PRO A 34 3.98 -5.63 -2.03
N GLY A 35 4.44 -5.35 -0.83
CA GLY A 35 3.94 -4.26 0.01
C GLY A 35 2.66 -4.55 0.80
N THR A 36 1.96 -5.67 0.55
CA THR A 36 0.72 -6.00 1.30
C THR A 36 0.98 -6.37 2.75
N GLN A 37 2.22 -6.64 3.13
CA GLN A 37 2.62 -6.93 4.51
C GLN A 37 3.24 -5.74 5.22
N ASN A 38 3.61 -4.70 4.47
CA ASN A 38 4.14 -3.50 5.08
C ASN A 38 3.04 -2.83 5.90
N VAL A 39 3.42 -2.32 7.07
CA VAL A 39 2.52 -1.59 7.97
C VAL A 39 3.17 -0.26 8.29
N TYR A 40 2.52 0.84 7.96
CA TYR A 40 3.01 2.18 8.27
C TYR A 40 2.40 2.75 9.54
N ARG A 41 3.08 3.74 10.11
CA ARG A 41 2.62 4.57 11.20
C ARG A 41 2.80 6.04 10.86
N ALA A 42 1.73 6.81 10.95
CA ALA A 42 1.77 8.26 10.87
C ALA A 42 1.89 8.87 12.28
N THR A 43 2.65 9.95 12.39
CA THR A 43 2.86 10.67 13.65
C THR A 43 2.90 12.17 13.34
N ASP A 44 2.15 12.96 14.09
CA ASP A 44 2.15 14.42 13.99
C ASP A 44 3.57 15.00 13.95
N SER A 45 3.73 16.09 13.26
CA SER A 45 4.97 16.87 13.23
C SER A 45 5.14 17.65 14.55
N ASP A 46 6.38 17.94 14.93
CA ASP A 46 6.65 18.86 16.03
C ASP A 46 6.42 20.35 15.63
N ALA A 47 6.20 20.60 14.35
CA ALA A 47 5.91 21.93 13.82
C ALA A 47 4.41 22.23 13.92
N THR A 48 4.07 23.37 14.51
CA THR A 48 2.67 23.83 14.58
C THR A 48 2.21 24.31 13.21
N THR A 49 1.03 23.86 12.77
CA THR A 49 0.41 24.35 11.53
C THR A 49 -0.02 25.82 11.66
N THR A 50 -0.08 26.47 10.51
CA THR A 50 -0.44 27.89 10.40
C THR A 50 -1.62 28.07 9.42
N ASP A 51 -1.99 29.31 9.12
CA ASP A 51 -2.92 29.60 8.02
C ASP A 51 -2.16 29.72 6.68
N GLY A 52 -0.88 29.28 6.62
CA GLY A 52 -0.08 29.18 5.41
C GLY A 52 -0.44 27.93 4.59
N ALA A 53 0.16 27.78 3.44
CA ALA A 53 -0.15 26.69 2.49
C ALA A 53 1.07 25.78 2.20
N ASN A 54 2.04 25.77 3.11
CA ASN A 54 3.28 25.00 2.96
C ASN A 54 3.77 24.46 4.33
N ASP A 55 2.83 24.12 5.21
CA ASP A 55 3.13 23.60 6.53
C ASP A 55 3.56 22.13 6.46
N THR A 56 4.50 21.76 7.35
CA THR A 56 4.83 20.36 7.58
C THR A 56 3.76 19.74 8.46
N LEU A 57 3.09 18.71 7.95
CA LEU A 57 1.92 18.13 8.59
C LEU A 57 2.30 16.99 9.55
N PHE A 58 2.91 15.94 9.02
CA PHE A 58 3.23 14.75 9.80
C PHE A 58 4.32 13.92 9.12
N SER A 59 4.82 12.92 9.83
CA SER A 59 5.77 11.94 9.31
C SER A 59 5.14 10.56 9.24
N ILE A 60 5.58 9.77 8.26
CA ILE A 60 5.20 8.35 8.11
C ILE A 60 6.47 7.51 8.23
N LYS A 61 6.42 6.49 9.06
CA LYS A 61 7.47 5.47 9.23
C LYS A 61 6.89 4.09 9.05
N TRP A 62 7.72 3.14 8.64
CA TRP A 62 7.35 1.74 8.70
C TRP A 62 7.31 1.27 10.16
N ASN A 63 6.21 0.64 10.53
CA ASN A 63 6.09 -0.14 11.77
C ASN A 63 6.55 -1.58 11.53
N GLU A 64 6.19 -2.12 10.36
CA GLU A 64 6.67 -3.38 9.83
C GLU A 64 6.99 -3.17 8.34
N ALA A 65 8.16 -3.59 7.90
CA ALA A 65 8.64 -3.39 6.53
C ALA A 65 9.23 -4.68 5.99
N TYR A 66 8.74 -5.12 4.86
CA TYR A 66 9.15 -6.34 4.18
C TYR A 66 9.66 -6.08 2.77
N ASP A 67 9.04 -5.12 2.08
CA ASP A 67 9.32 -4.81 0.68
C ASP A 67 9.56 -3.32 0.48
N ASP A 68 10.55 -2.97 -0.34
CA ASP A 68 10.70 -1.62 -0.87
C ASP A 68 9.64 -1.37 -1.95
N LEU A 69 9.04 -0.20 -1.94
CA LEU A 69 7.92 0.14 -2.81
C LEU A 69 8.33 1.13 -3.89
N TYR A 70 8.07 0.82 -5.17
CA TYR A 70 8.26 1.77 -6.26
C TYR A 70 7.23 2.88 -6.20
N TRP A 71 7.69 4.13 -6.16
CA TRP A 71 6.82 5.32 -6.16
C TRP A 71 5.83 5.36 -7.32
N GLY A 72 6.20 4.84 -8.47
CA GLY A 72 5.29 4.76 -9.63
C GLY A 72 4.02 3.92 -9.41
N TYR A 73 3.95 3.15 -8.32
CA TYR A 73 2.79 2.33 -7.96
C TYR A 73 2.18 2.70 -6.60
N VAL A 74 2.80 3.63 -5.88
CA VAL A 74 2.26 4.16 -4.62
C VAL A 74 1.27 5.26 -4.95
N VAL A 75 0.09 5.18 -4.36
CA VAL A 75 -0.91 6.25 -4.37
C VAL A 75 -1.18 6.64 -2.93
N MET A 76 -0.98 7.91 -2.62
CA MET A 76 -1.26 8.48 -1.30
C MET A 76 -2.29 9.59 -1.42
N LYS A 77 -3.36 9.47 -0.66
CA LYS A 77 -4.43 10.46 -0.56
C LYS A 77 -4.66 10.81 0.89
N LEU A 78 -4.90 12.07 1.15
CA LEU A 78 -5.29 12.59 2.45
C LEU A 78 -6.72 13.11 2.36
N GLU A 79 -7.52 12.85 3.38
CA GLU A 79 -8.86 13.36 3.49
C GLU A 79 -8.98 14.24 4.73
N VAL A 80 -9.41 15.48 4.56
CA VAL A 80 -9.67 16.44 5.63
C VAL A 80 -11.11 16.95 5.48
N GLY A 81 -11.94 16.62 6.45
CA GLY A 81 -13.37 16.85 6.31
C GLY A 81 -13.96 16.05 5.14
N ASP A 82 -14.55 16.73 4.17
CA ASP A 82 -15.16 16.11 2.98
C ASP A 82 -14.27 16.26 1.72
N THR A 83 -13.03 16.73 1.87
CA THR A 83 -12.13 17.00 0.75
C THR A 83 -10.96 16.02 0.73
N VAL A 84 -10.66 15.50 -0.46
CA VAL A 84 -9.53 14.59 -0.71
C VAL A 84 -8.43 15.32 -1.45
N TYR A 85 -7.20 15.16 -0.98
CA TYR A 85 -5.98 15.76 -1.49
C TYR A 85 -5.02 14.67 -1.99
N ASP A 86 -4.42 14.88 -3.16
CA ASP A 86 -3.45 13.96 -3.74
C ASP A 86 -2.03 14.34 -3.33
N CYS A 87 -1.29 13.40 -2.73
CA CYS A 87 0.11 13.56 -2.33
C CYS A 87 1.06 12.87 -3.30
N SER A 88 2.18 13.51 -3.61
CA SER A 88 3.19 12.94 -4.50
C SER A 88 4.59 13.45 -4.17
N ILE A 89 5.62 12.67 -4.53
CA ILE A 89 7.04 13.08 -4.48
C ILE A 89 7.40 14.11 -5.56
N THR A 90 6.57 14.25 -6.59
CA THR A 90 6.81 15.18 -7.71
C THR A 90 5.91 16.42 -7.67
N GLY A 91 5.04 16.52 -6.69
CA GLY A 91 4.04 17.58 -6.55
C GLY A 91 2.62 17.02 -6.57
N GLY A 92 1.67 17.81 -6.14
CA GLY A 92 0.28 17.47 -5.92
C GLY A 92 -0.29 18.50 -4.97
N ASP A 93 -1.40 18.24 -4.31
CA ASP A 93 -1.92 19.11 -3.25
C ASP A 93 -1.05 19.05 -1.99
N CYS A 94 -0.36 17.93 -1.78
CA CYS A 94 0.66 17.77 -0.77
C CYS A 94 1.94 17.18 -1.37
N PHE A 95 3.06 17.55 -0.78
CA PHE A 95 4.39 17.11 -1.18
C PHE A 95 4.91 16.05 -0.21
N ILE A 96 5.50 14.99 -0.76
CA ILE A 96 6.15 13.93 -0.01
C ILE A 96 7.65 14.08 -0.16
N THR A 97 8.37 14.23 0.96
CA THR A 97 9.83 14.10 1.00
C THR A 97 10.22 12.82 1.72
N GLN A 98 11.30 12.20 1.28
CA GLN A 98 11.89 11.03 1.91
C GLN A 98 13.29 11.34 2.40
N ASP A 99 13.80 10.62 3.39
CA ASP A 99 15.13 10.82 3.95
C ASP A 99 16.23 9.97 3.28
N GLY A 100 15.86 9.17 2.27
CA GLY A 100 16.76 8.34 1.48
C GLY A 100 17.27 9.00 0.22
N ASP A 101 18.28 8.38 -0.40
CA ASP A 101 18.93 8.87 -1.62
C ASP A 101 18.28 8.38 -2.92
N ASP A 102 17.44 7.31 -2.84
CA ASP A 102 16.79 6.72 -4.02
C ASP A 102 15.33 7.18 -4.15
N GLU A 103 15.14 8.27 -4.90
CA GLU A 103 13.80 8.84 -5.18
C GLU A 103 12.88 7.93 -6.02
N THR A 104 13.35 6.75 -6.45
CA THR A 104 12.51 5.80 -7.20
C THR A 104 11.77 4.81 -6.31
N LEU A 105 12.26 4.62 -5.07
CA LEU A 105 11.76 3.67 -4.09
C LEU A 105 11.42 4.36 -2.77
N TRP A 106 10.37 3.89 -2.12
CA TRP A 106 10.17 4.06 -0.70
C TRP A 106 10.75 2.84 0.02
N GLN A 107 11.97 2.99 0.52
CA GLN A 107 12.73 1.89 1.11
C GLN A 107 12.24 1.55 2.52
N THR A 108 12.48 0.32 2.93
CA THR A 108 12.03 -0.22 4.23
C THR A 108 12.64 0.44 5.46
N ASN A 109 13.75 1.17 5.29
CA ASN A 109 14.44 1.91 6.34
C ASN A 109 14.19 3.42 6.32
N GLU A 110 13.37 3.91 5.41
CA GLU A 110 13.10 5.33 5.23
C GLU A 110 11.84 5.80 5.95
N PHE A 111 11.83 7.09 6.28
CA PHE A 111 10.62 7.78 6.69
C PHE A 111 10.25 8.88 5.69
N LEU A 112 8.99 9.21 5.69
CA LEU A 112 8.44 10.27 4.85
C LEU A 112 8.03 11.46 5.71
N ILE A 113 8.18 12.65 5.13
CA ILE A 113 7.61 13.88 5.66
C ILE A 113 6.55 14.35 4.68
N ILE A 114 5.37 14.63 5.17
CA ILE A 114 4.23 15.11 4.40
C ILE A 114 4.03 16.58 4.69
N MET A 115 3.97 17.37 3.62
CA MET A 115 3.84 18.81 3.67
C MET A 115 2.71 19.28 2.76
N GLU A 116 2.06 20.36 3.09
CA GLU A 116 1.19 21.08 2.16
C GLU A 116 2.02 21.59 0.97
N ASN A 117 1.36 21.78 -0.18
CA ASN A 117 2.01 22.27 -1.39
C ASN A 117 1.11 23.30 -2.08
N ASP A 118 1.27 24.56 -1.72
CA ASP A 118 0.47 25.71 -2.20
C ASP A 118 -1.05 25.60 -1.93
N VAL A 119 -1.46 24.63 -1.13
CA VAL A 119 -2.85 24.41 -0.71
C VAL A 119 -2.90 24.27 0.80
N ASN A 120 -3.54 25.21 1.49
CA ASN A 120 -3.78 25.10 2.94
C ASN A 120 -5.03 24.24 3.17
N PHE A 121 -4.88 23.05 3.70
CA PHE A 121 -5.97 22.16 4.08
C PHE A 121 -5.96 21.78 5.57
N VAL A 122 -4.88 22.11 6.29
CA VAL A 122 -4.81 22.04 7.75
C VAL A 122 -4.45 23.41 8.28
N GLY A 123 -5.44 24.22 8.63
CA GLY A 123 -5.21 25.55 9.18
C GLY A 123 -4.65 25.54 10.60
N GLY A 124 -4.27 26.72 11.13
CA GLY A 124 -3.64 26.87 12.43
C GLY A 124 -4.43 26.38 13.65
N SER A 125 -5.64 25.89 13.49
CA SER A 125 -6.41 25.20 14.54
C SER A 125 -6.20 23.69 14.58
N GLY A 126 -5.45 23.16 13.64
CA GLY A 126 -5.26 21.71 13.44
C GLY A 126 -6.49 21.00 12.87
N ALA A 127 -6.27 19.78 12.40
CA ALA A 127 -7.33 18.92 11.85
C ALA A 127 -7.01 17.43 12.02
N ILE A 128 -8.05 16.59 11.92
CA ILE A 128 -7.88 15.15 11.71
C ILE A 128 -7.68 14.93 10.21
N VAL A 129 -6.59 14.29 9.86
CA VAL A 129 -6.23 13.89 8.49
C VAL A 129 -6.37 12.38 8.39
N ASN A 130 -7.27 11.89 7.54
CA ASN A 130 -7.41 10.48 7.24
C ASN A 130 -6.43 10.11 6.11
N LEU A 131 -5.79 8.94 6.21
CA LEU A 131 -4.76 8.48 5.30
C LEU A 131 -5.25 7.30 4.46
N HIS A 132 -5.06 7.40 3.15
CA HIS A 132 -5.33 6.33 2.19
C HIS A 132 -4.07 6.09 1.36
N ILE A 133 -3.30 5.05 1.72
CA ILE A 133 -2.08 4.67 1.02
C ILE A 133 -2.28 3.32 0.39
N SER A 134 -2.06 3.22 -0.92
CA SER A 134 -2.15 1.97 -1.65
C SER A 134 -0.92 1.74 -2.55
N TYR A 135 -0.61 0.48 -2.79
CA TYR A 135 0.42 0.02 -3.70
C TYR A 135 -0.19 -0.92 -4.73
N ARG A 136 -0.02 -0.62 -6.02
CA ARG A 136 -0.64 -1.37 -7.13
C ARG A 136 -2.15 -1.57 -6.97
N GLY A 137 -2.82 -0.59 -6.36
CA GLY A 137 -4.26 -0.63 -6.11
C GLY A 137 -4.69 -1.38 -4.85
N THR A 138 -3.76 -2.00 -4.11
CA THR A 138 -4.05 -2.67 -2.83
C THR A 138 -3.71 -1.74 -1.67
N GLN A 139 -4.65 -1.56 -0.74
CA GLN A 139 -4.46 -0.74 0.46
C GLN A 139 -3.34 -1.29 1.33
N ILE A 140 -2.38 -0.44 1.71
CA ILE A 140 -1.34 -0.76 2.70
C ILE A 140 -1.93 -0.55 4.09
N ALA A 141 -1.68 -1.49 5.00
CA ALA A 141 -2.10 -1.37 6.38
C ALA A 141 -1.31 -0.29 7.13
N GLY A 142 -1.95 0.39 8.08
CA GLY A 142 -1.27 1.39 8.89
C GLY A 142 -2.21 2.28 9.68
N SER A 143 -1.75 3.47 10.03
CA SER A 143 -2.58 4.48 10.69
C SER A 143 -3.70 4.97 9.77
N ASP A 144 -4.94 4.85 10.20
CA ASP A 144 -6.10 5.33 9.43
C ASP A 144 -6.19 6.87 9.45
N SER A 145 -5.70 7.49 10.53
CA SER A 145 -5.71 8.93 10.68
C SER A 145 -4.59 9.44 11.61
N VAL A 146 -4.28 10.73 11.49
CA VAL A 146 -3.42 11.48 12.40
C VAL A 146 -4.08 12.83 12.72
N TYR A 147 -3.98 13.27 13.96
CA TYR A 147 -4.37 14.63 14.34
C TYR A 147 -3.15 15.54 14.17
N VAL A 148 -3.26 16.52 13.30
CA VAL A 148 -2.19 17.47 12.94
C VAL A 148 -2.50 18.81 13.59
N GLN A 149 -1.49 19.46 14.24
CA GLN A 149 -1.68 20.72 14.95
C GLN A 149 -0.46 21.67 14.86
#